data_bfbe322445429123b7e2bc8908b4d827
#
_entry.id   bfbe322445429123b7e2bc8908b4d827
#
_cell.length_a   1.000
_cell.length_b   1.000
_cell.length_c   1.000
_cell.angle_alpha   90.00
_cell.angle_beta   90.00
_cell.angle_gamma   90.00
#
_symmetry.space_group_name_H-M   'P 1'
#
loop_
_entity.id
_entity.type
_entity.pdbx_description
1 polymer ?
#
loop_
_entity_poly.entity_id
_entity_poly.type
_entity_poly.pdbx_seq_one_letter_code
_entity_poly.pdbx_strand_id
1 'polypeptide(L)'
;TKWGHPDVVVTNNDPADFSALPSFFDVILTDVPCSGEGMFRKDPVAVEEWSPENVEICWQRQRRIIADVWPSLKPGGILIYSTCTYNTKEDEENVRWIQQEFGAESLAVDIREEWNITGNLLCGESASVYHFFPHKTKGEGFFLSVLRKPETAGEDSYADYYSFPKGKSAGKKGKKGGGASSSPVSKENMATAGKWLNDECAGKYVLSAEGAEIHAFPQQCVAELAAMKQHLRVVQAGVSVGEVKGKDLIPAHALAMSALLLRQDVFATEAVSYEQAIAYLRKEAVTLPATAPRGYVLLTYRNIPLGFVKNIGNRANNLYPQEW
;
A
#
# COMPACT_ATOMS: atom_id res chain seq x y z
N THR A 1 -4.34 4.65 -2.63
CA THR A 1 -5.20 3.86 -1.98
C THR A 1 -6.63 3.88 -2.42
N LYS A 2 -6.82 3.59 -3.70
CA LYS A 2 -8.12 3.38 -4.32
C LYS A 2 -8.93 2.25 -3.67
N TRP A 3 -8.26 1.35 -2.94
CA TRP A 3 -8.88 0.15 -2.34
C TRP A 3 -9.59 0.40 -1.01
N GLY A 4 -9.38 1.58 -0.38
CA GLY A 4 -10.00 1.90 0.89
C GLY A 4 -9.63 0.95 2.04
N HIS A 5 -8.46 0.27 1.98
CA HIS A 5 -8.03 -0.60 3.06
C HIS A 5 -7.28 0.20 4.13
N PRO A 6 -7.69 0.14 5.41
CA PRO A 6 -7.13 1.00 6.44
C PRO A 6 -5.72 0.63 6.89
N ASP A 7 -5.27 -0.61 6.64
CA ASP A 7 -3.97 -1.13 7.09
C ASP A 7 -2.83 -0.84 6.09
N VAL A 8 -3.08 0.02 5.10
CA VAL A 8 -2.10 0.36 4.06
C VAL A 8 -1.40 1.67 4.39
N VAL A 9 -0.06 1.65 4.32
CA VAL A 9 0.80 2.83 4.33
C VAL A 9 1.54 2.91 3.01
N VAL A 10 1.53 4.07 2.37
CA VAL A 10 2.25 4.34 1.13
C VAL A 10 3.37 5.33 1.41
N THR A 11 4.56 4.99 0.99
CA THR A 11 5.76 5.83 1.09
C THR A 11 6.36 6.08 -0.30
N ASN A 12 7.17 7.12 -0.41
CA ASN A 12 7.92 7.42 -1.62
C ASN A 12 9.37 7.73 -1.25
N ASN A 13 10.21 6.68 -1.26
CA ASN A 13 11.55 6.69 -0.70
C ASN A 13 12.54 5.94 -1.61
N ASP A 14 13.82 6.26 -1.49
CA ASP A 14 14.88 5.36 -1.96
C ASP A 14 14.95 4.13 -1.03
N PRO A 15 15.26 2.93 -1.53
CA PRO A 15 15.43 1.74 -0.70
C PRO A 15 16.39 1.93 0.48
N ALA A 16 17.44 2.74 0.32
CA ALA A 16 18.41 3.03 1.37
C ALA A 16 17.80 3.71 2.60
N ASP A 17 16.69 4.46 2.45
CA ASP A 17 16.03 5.14 3.57
C ASP A 17 15.46 4.13 4.59
N PHE A 18 15.12 2.92 4.12
CA PHE A 18 14.56 1.87 4.98
C PHE A 18 15.58 1.29 5.96
N SER A 19 16.88 1.46 5.71
CA SER A 19 17.92 1.05 6.66
C SER A 19 17.82 1.76 8.02
N ALA A 20 17.13 2.90 8.07
CA ALA A 20 16.81 3.61 9.31
C ALA A 20 15.72 2.94 10.16
N LEU A 21 15.13 1.85 9.68
CA LEU A 21 14.12 1.04 10.36
C LEU A 21 14.63 -0.40 10.54
N PRO A 22 15.71 -0.65 11.32
CA PRO A 22 16.30 -1.98 11.46
C PRO A 22 15.31 -2.97 12.08
N SER A 23 15.31 -4.21 11.60
CA SER A 23 14.46 -5.30 12.09
C SER A 23 12.98 -4.92 12.24
N PHE A 24 12.44 -4.20 11.26
CA PHE A 24 11.11 -3.62 11.29
C PHE A 24 10.05 -4.52 10.64
N PHE A 25 10.36 -5.11 9.48
CA PHE A 25 9.43 -5.84 8.66
C PHE A 25 9.54 -7.36 8.86
N ASP A 26 8.41 -8.03 8.96
CA ASP A 26 8.33 -9.49 9.01
C ASP A 26 8.52 -10.11 7.62
N VAL A 27 8.03 -9.42 6.59
CA VAL A 27 8.12 -9.83 5.18
C VAL A 27 8.47 -8.62 4.33
N ILE A 28 9.45 -8.78 3.45
CA ILE A 28 9.77 -7.82 2.38
C ILE A 28 9.55 -8.52 1.04
N LEU A 29 8.67 -7.98 0.22
CA LEU A 29 8.53 -8.36 -1.18
C LEU A 29 9.20 -7.29 -2.04
N THR A 30 10.13 -7.71 -2.90
CA THR A 30 10.79 -6.85 -3.87
C THR A 30 10.38 -7.22 -5.28
N ASP A 31 9.83 -6.26 -6.00
CA ASP A 31 9.66 -6.31 -7.45
C ASP A 31 10.73 -5.36 -8.02
N VAL A 32 11.94 -5.93 -8.21
CA VAL A 32 13.11 -5.10 -8.53
C VAL A 32 13.13 -4.69 -10.00
N PRO A 33 13.66 -3.48 -10.32
CA PRO A 33 13.87 -3.08 -11.71
C PRO A 33 14.76 -4.10 -12.42
N CYS A 34 14.34 -4.58 -13.57
CA CYS A 34 15.04 -5.62 -14.33
C CYS A 34 15.16 -5.23 -15.82
N SER A 35 15.87 -6.04 -16.61
CA SER A 35 16.06 -5.82 -18.05
C SER A 35 14.78 -5.95 -18.87
N GLY A 36 13.69 -6.44 -18.27
CA GLY A 36 12.34 -6.37 -18.84
C GLY A 36 12.00 -7.42 -19.90
N GLU A 37 12.67 -8.57 -19.92
CA GLU A 37 12.41 -9.64 -20.90
C GLU A 37 10.95 -10.13 -20.86
N GLY A 38 10.29 -10.10 -19.70
CA GLY A 38 8.87 -10.40 -19.54
C GLY A 38 7.93 -9.45 -20.28
N MET A 39 8.43 -8.28 -20.68
CA MET A 39 7.65 -7.29 -21.42
C MET A 39 7.74 -7.45 -22.94
N PHE A 40 8.65 -8.28 -23.48
CA PHE A 40 8.91 -8.42 -24.92
C PHE A 40 7.67 -8.71 -25.77
N ARG A 41 6.74 -9.51 -25.21
CA ARG A 41 5.51 -9.85 -25.92
C ARG A 41 4.48 -8.72 -25.89
N LYS A 42 4.54 -7.85 -24.88
CA LYS A 42 3.57 -6.79 -24.63
C LYS A 42 4.00 -5.44 -25.18
N ASP A 43 5.31 -5.16 -25.11
CA ASP A 43 5.89 -3.89 -25.50
C ASP A 43 7.10 -4.09 -26.43
N PRO A 44 6.98 -3.79 -27.73
CA PRO A 44 8.10 -3.90 -28.66
C PRO A 44 9.29 -3.02 -28.28
N VAL A 45 9.09 -1.89 -27.58
CA VAL A 45 10.18 -1.00 -27.15
C VAL A 45 11.10 -1.72 -26.15
N ALA A 46 10.55 -2.59 -25.31
CA ALA A 46 11.33 -3.38 -24.38
C ALA A 46 12.37 -4.28 -25.08
N VAL A 47 12.07 -4.75 -26.30
CA VAL A 47 13.02 -5.53 -27.10
C VAL A 47 14.15 -4.66 -27.64
N GLU A 48 13.83 -3.42 -28.04
CA GLU A 48 14.80 -2.47 -28.58
C GLU A 48 15.75 -1.93 -27.48
N GLU A 49 15.23 -1.76 -26.25
CA GLU A 49 16.00 -1.27 -25.10
C GLU A 49 16.84 -2.36 -24.42
N TRP A 50 16.53 -3.62 -24.70
CA TRP A 50 17.26 -4.73 -24.06
C TRP A 50 18.67 -4.86 -24.64
N SER A 51 19.67 -5.01 -23.76
CA SER A 51 21.04 -5.33 -24.13
C SER A 51 21.76 -6.05 -22.98
N PRO A 52 22.85 -6.78 -23.26
CA PRO A 52 23.68 -7.37 -22.20
C PRO A 52 24.19 -6.33 -21.20
N GLU A 53 24.49 -5.12 -21.64
CA GLU A 53 24.92 -4.01 -20.80
C GLU A 53 23.80 -3.56 -19.85
N ASN A 54 22.56 -3.52 -20.35
CA ASN A 54 21.39 -3.18 -19.52
C ASN A 54 21.12 -4.27 -18.47
N VAL A 55 21.29 -5.55 -18.81
CA VAL A 55 21.23 -6.67 -17.87
C VAL A 55 22.24 -6.48 -16.73
N GLU A 56 23.50 -6.08 -17.06
CA GLU A 56 24.53 -5.82 -16.06
C GLU A 56 24.17 -4.68 -15.11
N ILE A 57 23.64 -3.57 -15.66
CA ILE A 57 23.20 -2.40 -14.87
C ILE A 57 22.04 -2.78 -13.95
N CYS A 58 21.08 -3.54 -14.45
CA CYS A 58 19.94 -4.00 -13.66
C CYS A 58 20.39 -4.95 -12.55
N TRP A 59 21.23 -5.92 -12.86
CA TRP A 59 21.80 -6.87 -11.91
C TRP A 59 22.51 -6.17 -10.73
N GLN A 60 23.35 -5.16 -11.00
CA GLN A 60 24.02 -4.39 -9.96
C GLN A 60 23.02 -3.57 -9.12
N ARG A 61 22.04 -2.94 -9.78
CA ARG A 61 20.98 -2.18 -9.11
C ARG A 61 20.15 -3.04 -8.18
N GLN A 62 19.79 -4.24 -8.60
CA GLN A 62 19.03 -5.21 -7.80
C GLN A 62 19.77 -5.58 -6.52
N ARG A 63 21.09 -5.86 -6.62
CA ARG A 63 21.92 -6.15 -5.44
C ARG A 63 21.99 -4.98 -4.48
N ARG A 64 22.12 -3.75 -4.99
CA ARG A 64 22.08 -2.55 -4.16
C ARG A 64 20.75 -2.45 -3.42
N ILE A 65 19.62 -2.61 -4.11
CA ILE A 65 18.27 -2.53 -3.50
C ILE A 65 18.12 -3.55 -2.37
N ILE A 66 18.53 -4.79 -2.61
CA ILE A 66 18.45 -5.84 -1.59
C ILE A 66 19.35 -5.52 -0.40
N ALA A 67 20.60 -5.08 -0.62
CA ALA A 67 21.50 -4.69 0.45
C ALA A 67 20.94 -3.54 1.29
N ASP A 68 20.30 -2.57 0.66
CA ASP A 68 19.72 -1.40 1.30
C ASP A 68 18.51 -1.77 2.20
N VAL A 69 17.65 -2.69 1.76
CA VAL A 69 16.46 -3.07 2.53
C VAL A 69 16.69 -4.22 3.52
N TRP A 70 17.77 -4.98 3.37
CA TRP A 70 18.06 -6.16 4.19
C TRP A 70 18.12 -5.87 5.71
N PRO A 71 18.73 -4.75 6.16
CA PRO A 71 18.74 -4.41 7.60
C PRO A 71 17.35 -4.24 8.18
N SER A 72 16.37 -3.81 7.39
CA SER A 72 15.01 -3.59 7.85
C SER A 72 14.17 -4.87 7.97
N LEU A 73 14.62 -5.99 7.41
CA LEU A 73 14.01 -7.29 7.61
C LEU A 73 14.38 -7.85 8.98
N LYS A 74 13.39 -8.34 9.73
CA LYS A 74 13.60 -8.99 11.04
C LYS A 74 14.44 -10.27 10.90
N PRO A 75 15.22 -10.66 11.92
CA PRO A 75 15.73 -12.02 12.04
C PRO A 75 14.58 -13.04 11.90
N GLY A 76 14.78 -14.12 11.15
CA GLY A 76 13.73 -15.08 10.80
C GLY A 76 12.70 -14.58 9.77
N GLY A 77 12.75 -13.30 9.38
CA GLY A 77 11.85 -12.68 8.41
C GLY A 77 12.05 -13.20 6.99
N ILE A 78 11.07 -12.96 6.14
CA ILE A 78 10.99 -13.49 4.78
C ILE A 78 11.26 -12.40 3.76
N LEU A 79 12.23 -12.63 2.87
CA LEU A 79 12.42 -11.87 1.63
C LEU A 79 11.80 -12.65 0.47
N ILE A 80 10.89 -12.01 -0.25
CA ILE A 80 10.39 -12.50 -1.53
C ILE A 80 11.05 -11.68 -2.61
N TYR A 81 11.99 -12.29 -3.32
CA TYR A 81 12.71 -11.66 -4.43
C TYR A 81 12.00 -11.98 -5.74
N SER A 82 11.67 -10.96 -6.52
CA SER A 82 11.01 -11.16 -7.80
C SER A 82 11.50 -10.20 -8.88
N THR A 83 11.43 -10.68 -10.13
CA THR A 83 11.74 -9.92 -11.35
C THR A 83 10.73 -10.29 -12.44
N CYS A 84 10.67 -9.48 -13.50
CA CYS A 84 9.95 -9.81 -14.72
C CYS A 84 10.91 -10.18 -15.86
N THR A 85 12.04 -10.83 -15.55
CA THR A 85 13.02 -11.28 -16.56
C THR A 85 13.18 -12.79 -16.53
N TYR A 86 14.02 -13.34 -17.41
CA TYR A 86 14.24 -14.78 -17.57
C TYR A 86 15.71 -15.18 -17.49
N ASN A 87 16.63 -14.23 -17.53
CA ASN A 87 18.05 -14.50 -17.54
C ASN A 87 18.53 -14.87 -16.15
N THR A 88 19.42 -15.89 -16.10
CA THR A 88 19.95 -16.40 -14.85
C THR A 88 20.80 -15.40 -14.08
N LYS A 89 21.30 -14.36 -14.74
CA LYS A 89 22.16 -13.36 -14.10
C LYS A 89 21.36 -12.50 -13.13
N GLU A 90 20.20 -12.02 -13.55
CA GLU A 90 19.32 -11.22 -12.71
C GLU A 90 18.51 -12.08 -11.74
N ASP A 91 18.32 -13.36 -12.03
CA ASP A 91 17.48 -14.28 -11.30
C ASP A 91 18.31 -15.15 -10.34
N GLU A 92 18.77 -16.32 -10.77
CA GLU A 92 19.47 -17.30 -9.91
C GLU A 92 20.78 -16.77 -9.33
N GLU A 93 21.58 -16.03 -10.12
CA GLU A 93 22.85 -15.51 -9.61
C GLU A 93 22.63 -14.46 -8.50
N ASN A 94 21.54 -13.71 -8.55
CA ASN A 94 21.18 -12.80 -7.45
C ASN A 94 20.69 -13.58 -6.23
N VAL A 95 19.87 -14.63 -6.41
CA VAL A 95 19.46 -15.50 -5.29
C VAL A 95 20.68 -16.13 -4.62
N ARG A 96 21.62 -16.67 -5.41
CA ARG A 96 22.88 -17.22 -4.91
C ARG A 96 23.70 -16.16 -4.16
N TRP A 97 23.81 -14.94 -4.69
CA TRP A 97 24.50 -13.85 -4.02
C TRP A 97 23.85 -13.48 -2.69
N ILE A 98 22.50 -13.39 -2.63
CA ILE A 98 21.75 -13.11 -1.39
C ILE A 98 22.07 -14.19 -0.33
N GLN A 99 22.12 -15.46 -0.74
CA GLN A 99 22.46 -16.55 0.18
C GLN A 99 23.91 -16.45 0.67
N GLN A 100 24.86 -16.13 -0.21
CA GLN A 100 26.28 -16.03 0.13
C GLN A 100 26.60 -14.79 0.97
N GLU A 101 26.03 -13.64 0.63
CA GLU A 101 26.31 -12.37 1.28
C GLU A 101 25.65 -12.25 2.64
N PHE A 102 24.42 -12.70 2.74
CA PHE A 102 23.59 -12.51 3.93
C PHE A 102 23.28 -13.81 4.70
N GLY A 103 23.76 -14.94 4.23
CA GLY A 103 23.45 -16.23 4.84
C GLY A 103 22.00 -16.66 4.72
N ALA A 104 21.25 -16.08 3.77
CA ALA A 104 19.82 -16.36 3.63
C ALA A 104 19.56 -17.82 3.28
N GLU A 105 18.50 -18.39 3.84
CA GLU A 105 18.02 -19.75 3.55
C GLU A 105 16.95 -19.72 2.48
N SER A 106 17.11 -20.52 1.42
CA SER A 106 16.06 -20.69 0.42
C SER A 106 14.93 -21.55 0.96
N LEU A 107 13.69 -21.06 0.83
CA LEU A 107 12.49 -21.77 1.24
C LEU A 107 11.77 -22.36 0.02
N ALA A 108 11.44 -23.65 0.10
CA ALA A 108 10.60 -24.27 -0.91
C ALA A 108 9.13 -23.88 -0.71
N VAL A 109 8.47 -23.56 -1.81
CA VAL A 109 7.02 -23.30 -1.87
C VAL A 109 6.37 -24.51 -2.55
N ASP A 110 5.29 -25.02 -1.98
CA ASP A 110 4.52 -26.11 -2.59
C ASP A 110 3.86 -25.62 -3.87
N ILE A 111 4.25 -26.22 -4.98
CA ILE A 111 3.69 -25.93 -6.32
C ILE A 111 3.04 -27.19 -6.89
N ARG A 112 1.97 -27.02 -7.65
CA ARG A 112 1.34 -28.11 -8.36
C ARG A 112 2.00 -28.30 -9.73
N GLU A 113 2.19 -29.53 -10.14
CA GLU A 113 2.81 -29.89 -11.42
C GLU A 113 2.05 -29.26 -12.61
N GLU A 114 0.72 -29.23 -12.52
CA GLU A 114 -0.13 -28.64 -13.56
C GLU A 114 0.08 -27.13 -13.78
N TRP A 115 0.75 -26.41 -12.87
CA TRP A 115 1.09 -25.00 -13.05
C TRP A 115 2.25 -24.77 -14.02
N ASN A 116 2.98 -25.86 -14.40
CA ASN A 116 4.10 -25.82 -15.34
C ASN A 116 5.20 -24.79 -14.98
N ILE A 117 5.41 -24.56 -13.70
CA ILE A 117 6.46 -23.67 -13.19
C ILE A 117 7.82 -24.38 -13.38
N THR A 118 8.80 -23.67 -13.89
CA THR A 118 10.15 -24.19 -14.09
C THR A 118 11.02 -23.81 -12.88
N GLY A 119 11.78 -24.76 -12.38
CA GLY A 119 12.73 -24.56 -11.28
C GLY A 119 14.05 -23.95 -11.75
N ASN A 120 15.11 -24.15 -10.95
CA ASN A 120 16.43 -23.58 -11.15
C ASN A 120 17.07 -23.97 -12.48
N LEU A 121 17.57 -23.01 -13.22
CA LEU A 121 18.22 -23.19 -14.53
C LEU A 121 19.74 -23.42 -14.39
N LEU A 122 20.34 -23.05 -13.25
CA LEU A 122 21.77 -23.27 -13.00
C LEU A 122 22.01 -24.70 -12.50
N CYS A 123 22.84 -25.43 -13.21
CA CYS A 123 23.20 -26.79 -12.82
C CYS A 123 23.94 -26.83 -11.48
N GLY A 124 23.50 -27.70 -10.58
CA GLY A 124 24.17 -27.91 -9.29
C GLY A 124 23.75 -26.93 -8.19
N GLU A 125 22.88 -25.99 -8.46
CA GLU A 125 22.33 -25.08 -7.46
C GLU A 125 21.09 -25.70 -6.77
N SER A 126 21.04 -25.55 -5.44
CA SER A 126 19.96 -26.10 -4.60
C SER A 126 18.87 -25.09 -4.22
N ALA A 127 19.05 -23.82 -4.57
CA ALA A 127 18.08 -22.79 -4.26
C ALA A 127 16.73 -23.04 -4.93
N SER A 128 15.65 -22.93 -4.16
CA SER A 128 14.28 -23.01 -4.67
C SER A 128 13.92 -21.71 -5.38
N VAL A 129 13.73 -21.80 -6.70
CA VAL A 129 13.34 -20.68 -7.55
C VAL A 129 12.20 -21.08 -8.47
N TYR A 130 11.45 -20.13 -8.97
CA TYR A 130 10.21 -20.34 -9.70
C TYR A 130 10.14 -19.41 -10.91
N HIS A 131 10.29 -19.98 -12.12
CA HIS A 131 10.13 -19.27 -13.38
C HIS A 131 8.73 -19.51 -13.97
N PHE A 132 8.06 -18.44 -14.29
CA PHE A 132 6.76 -18.42 -14.96
C PHE A 132 6.97 -18.03 -16.41
N PHE A 133 7.42 -18.96 -17.25
CA PHE A 133 7.66 -18.69 -18.66
C PHE A 133 6.36 -18.57 -19.45
N PRO A 134 6.20 -17.54 -20.32
CA PRO A 134 4.96 -17.32 -21.06
C PRO A 134 4.57 -18.43 -22.04
N HIS A 135 5.49 -19.31 -22.41
CA HIS A 135 5.21 -20.49 -23.23
C HIS A 135 4.74 -21.72 -22.41
N LYS A 136 4.83 -21.67 -21.08
CA LYS A 136 4.40 -22.74 -20.17
C LYS A 136 3.26 -22.31 -19.25
N THR A 137 3.26 -21.05 -18.82
CA THR A 137 2.28 -20.49 -17.89
C THR A 137 1.46 -19.40 -18.57
N LYS A 138 0.28 -19.09 -18.02
CA LYS A 138 -0.52 -17.93 -18.50
C LYS A 138 0.03 -16.66 -17.85
N GLY A 139 0.64 -15.77 -18.62
CA GLY A 139 1.21 -14.52 -18.13
C GLY A 139 2.28 -13.96 -19.05
N GLU A 140 2.87 -12.84 -18.64
CA GLU A 140 3.93 -12.17 -19.42
C GLU A 140 5.33 -12.71 -19.11
N GLY A 141 5.50 -13.36 -17.97
CA GLY A 141 6.75 -13.86 -17.46
C GLY A 141 7.12 -13.25 -16.12
N PHE A 142 7.64 -14.10 -15.25
CA PHE A 142 7.95 -13.70 -13.90
C PHE A 142 8.93 -14.67 -13.28
N PHE A 143 9.76 -14.18 -12.38
CA PHE A 143 10.65 -14.97 -11.54
C PHE A 143 10.38 -14.70 -10.07
N LEU A 144 10.50 -15.72 -9.25
CA LEU A 144 10.27 -15.64 -7.82
C LEU A 144 11.24 -16.55 -7.05
N SER A 145 11.77 -16.07 -5.95
CA SER A 145 12.43 -16.88 -4.91
C SER A 145 12.01 -16.40 -3.53
N VAL A 146 11.84 -17.35 -2.59
CA VAL A 146 11.51 -17.06 -1.19
C VAL A 146 12.70 -17.41 -0.33
N LEU A 147 13.16 -16.43 0.45
CA LEU A 147 14.37 -16.53 1.24
C LEU A 147 14.05 -16.13 2.70
N ARG A 148 14.67 -16.82 3.66
CA ARG A 148 14.57 -16.49 5.08
C ARG A 148 15.86 -15.86 5.56
N LYS A 149 15.75 -14.73 6.27
CA LYS A 149 16.88 -14.16 7.01
C LYS A 149 17.22 -15.06 8.19
N PRO A 150 18.52 -15.39 8.44
CA PRO A 150 18.91 -16.19 9.59
C PRO A 150 18.42 -15.60 10.91
N GLU A 151 18.08 -16.47 11.87
CA GLU A 151 17.91 -16.06 13.25
C GLU A 151 19.29 -15.89 13.88
N THR A 152 19.75 -14.66 14.04
CA THR A 152 21.00 -14.38 14.76
C THR A 152 20.74 -14.36 16.25
N ALA A 153 21.42 -15.25 17.00
CA ALA A 153 21.37 -15.20 18.45
C ALA A 153 22.06 -13.92 18.92
N GLY A 154 21.33 -12.94 19.44
CA GLY A 154 21.85 -11.74 20.08
C GLY A 154 21.60 -10.41 19.37
N GLU A 155 20.83 -10.35 18.30
CA GLU A 155 20.31 -9.07 17.83
C GLU A 155 19.15 -8.63 18.73
N ASP A 156 19.27 -7.41 19.24
CA ASP A 156 18.24 -6.78 20.07
C ASP A 156 16.90 -6.78 19.33
N SER A 157 15.83 -7.10 20.04
CA SER A 157 14.49 -7.08 19.46
C SER A 157 14.12 -5.68 19.00
N TYR A 158 13.24 -5.57 18.01
CA TYR A 158 12.65 -4.30 17.55
C TYR A 158 12.23 -3.39 18.72
N ALA A 159 11.72 -3.97 19.82
CA ALA A 159 11.32 -3.25 21.01
C ALA A 159 12.49 -2.54 21.72
N ASP A 160 13.72 -3.00 21.56
CA ASP A 160 14.90 -2.41 22.18
C ASP A 160 15.45 -1.22 21.35
N TYR A 161 15.27 -1.23 20.04
CA TYR A 161 15.64 -0.11 19.15
C TYR A 161 14.66 1.05 19.23
N TYR A 162 13.38 0.76 19.37
CA TYR A 162 12.32 1.77 19.43
C TYR A 162 11.71 1.78 20.83
N SER A 163 12.38 2.39 21.82
CA SER A 163 11.76 2.72 23.10
C SER A 163 10.70 3.81 22.88
N PHE A 164 9.49 3.39 22.56
CA PHE A 164 8.36 4.31 22.50
C PHE A 164 8.13 4.92 23.87
N PRO A 165 8.11 6.26 24.02
CA PRO A 165 7.72 6.86 25.27
C PRO A 165 6.28 6.41 25.55
N LYS A 166 6.10 5.56 26.57
CA LYS A 166 4.76 5.24 27.10
C LYS A 166 4.05 6.57 27.32
N GLY A 167 2.96 6.79 26.60
CA GLY A 167 2.26 8.06 26.46
C GLY A 167 2.13 8.80 27.78
N LYS A 168 3.00 9.75 28.00
CA LYS A 168 2.75 10.84 28.93
C LYS A 168 1.92 11.84 28.17
N SER A 169 0.66 12.00 28.57
CA SER A 169 -0.17 13.12 28.19
C SER A 169 0.71 14.38 28.17
N ALA A 170 0.85 15.01 26.99
CA ALA A 170 1.63 16.22 26.84
C ALA A 170 1.03 17.33 27.69
N GLY A 171 1.54 17.44 28.90
CA GLY A 171 1.38 18.62 29.74
C GLY A 171 2.15 19.77 29.09
N LYS A 172 1.42 20.78 28.63
CA LYS A 172 1.93 22.05 28.13
C LYS A 172 2.98 22.67 29.02
N LYS A 173 4.19 22.96 28.49
CA LYS A 173 4.92 24.19 28.84
C LYS A 173 5.80 24.60 27.65
N GLY A 174 5.35 25.55 26.93
CA GLY A 174 5.82 26.84 26.51
C GLY A 174 7.15 26.95 25.78
N LYS A 175 7.06 27.31 24.45
CA LYS A 175 7.79 28.48 23.94
C LYS A 175 7.01 29.06 22.76
N LYS A 176 6.66 30.33 22.85
CA LYS A 176 6.10 31.13 21.77
C LYS A 176 7.13 31.28 20.66
N GLY A 177 6.73 31.01 19.42
CA GLY A 177 7.48 31.32 18.22
C GLY A 177 6.91 30.61 17.00
N GLY A 178 6.16 31.38 16.15
CA GLY A 178 5.73 30.93 14.82
C GLY A 178 4.33 30.32 14.79
N GLY A 179 3.40 30.96 14.09
CA GLY A 179 1.98 30.65 14.04
C GLY A 179 1.69 29.17 13.77
N ALA A 180 1.17 28.51 14.77
CA ALA A 180 0.49 27.22 14.61
C ALA A 180 -0.82 27.51 13.89
N SER A 181 -0.89 27.16 12.61
CA SER A 181 -2.15 27.00 11.89
C SER A 181 -2.95 25.95 12.69
N SER A 182 -3.98 26.42 13.41
CA SER A 182 -4.93 25.53 14.05
C SER A 182 -5.54 24.64 12.97
N SER A 183 -5.46 23.31 13.13
CA SER A 183 -6.15 22.40 12.23
C SER A 183 -7.60 22.85 12.05
N PRO A 184 -8.14 22.97 10.83
CA PRO A 184 -9.52 23.34 10.59
C PRO A 184 -10.50 22.30 11.13
N VAL A 185 -10.01 21.12 11.54
CA VAL A 185 -10.81 20.00 12.04
C VAL A 185 -11.21 20.24 13.50
N SER A 186 -12.51 20.43 13.73
CA SER A 186 -13.09 20.59 15.06
C SER A 186 -13.34 19.23 15.75
N LYS A 187 -13.59 19.25 17.07
CA LYS A 187 -14.03 18.06 17.80
C LYS A 187 -15.36 17.51 17.27
N GLU A 188 -16.25 18.39 16.79
CA GLU A 188 -17.52 18.02 16.19
C GLU A 188 -17.31 17.28 14.86
N ASN A 189 -16.38 17.75 14.02
CA ASN A 189 -16.00 17.06 12.78
C ASN A 189 -15.43 15.67 13.06
N MET A 190 -14.57 15.52 14.06
CA MET A 190 -14.04 14.22 14.49
C MET A 190 -15.15 13.28 14.97
N ALA A 191 -16.09 13.80 15.78
CA ALA A 191 -17.23 13.01 16.26
C ALA A 191 -18.15 12.60 15.09
N THR A 192 -18.35 13.49 14.11
CA THR A 192 -19.15 13.20 12.91
C THR A 192 -18.48 12.13 12.05
N ALA A 193 -17.16 12.28 11.80
CA ALA A 193 -16.40 11.26 11.08
C ALA A 193 -16.45 9.88 11.78
N GLY A 194 -16.39 9.87 13.11
CA GLY A 194 -16.53 8.64 13.89
C GLY A 194 -17.86 7.93 13.70
N LYS A 195 -18.96 8.68 13.51
CA LYS A 195 -20.28 8.10 13.23
C LYS A 195 -20.37 7.45 11.86
N TRP A 196 -19.51 7.81 10.92
CA TRP A 196 -19.46 7.23 9.58
C TRP A 196 -18.76 5.88 9.53
N LEU A 197 -18.08 5.52 10.63
CA LEU A 197 -17.39 4.23 10.75
C LEU A 197 -18.35 3.16 11.29
N ASN A 198 -18.15 1.95 10.82
CA ASN A 198 -18.86 0.77 11.30
C ASN A 198 -18.60 0.57 12.81
N ASP A 199 -19.62 0.21 13.56
CA ASP A 199 -19.55 0.01 15.02
C ASP A 199 -18.52 -1.08 15.39
N GLU A 200 -18.30 -2.08 14.52
CA GLU A 200 -17.26 -3.11 14.70
C GLU A 200 -15.83 -2.56 14.65
N CYS A 201 -15.66 -1.32 14.18
CA CYS A 201 -14.37 -0.60 14.13
C CYS A 201 -14.03 0.09 15.45
N ALA A 202 -14.98 0.16 16.40
CA ALA A 202 -14.75 0.82 17.67
C ALA A 202 -13.56 0.19 18.43
N GLY A 203 -12.58 1.03 18.79
CA GLY A 203 -11.36 0.62 19.47
C GLY A 203 -10.32 -0.10 18.60
N LYS A 204 -10.62 -0.43 17.33
CA LYS A 204 -9.66 -1.02 16.40
C LYS A 204 -8.93 0.03 15.57
N TYR A 205 -9.58 1.16 15.33
CA TYR A 205 -9.05 2.27 14.52
C TYR A 205 -9.08 3.58 15.29
N VAL A 206 -8.06 4.39 15.07
CA VAL A 206 -7.99 5.77 15.56
C VAL A 206 -8.28 6.73 14.42
N LEU A 207 -9.00 7.81 14.74
CA LEU A 207 -9.14 8.95 13.85
C LEU A 207 -8.06 9.99 14.18
N SER A 208 -7.37 10.46 13.15
CA SER A 208 -6.39 11.53 13.25
C SER A 208 -6.66 12.61 12.21
N ALA A 209 -6.35 13.87 12.53
CA ALA A 209 -6.48 14.98 11.61
C ALA A 209 -5.10 15.34 11.06
N GLU A 210 -4.98 15.41 9.73
CA GLU A 210 -3.81 15.90 9.01
C GLU A 210 -4.24 17.07 8.10
N GLY A 211 -3.90 18.30 8.49
CA GLY A 211 -4.45 19.49 7.82
C GLY A 211 -5.96 19.57 7.94
N ALA A 212 -6.66 19.53 6.80
CA ALA A 212 -8.12 19.53 6.72
C ALA A 212 -8.72 18.11 6.65
N GLU A 213 -7.91 17.09 6.47
CA GLU A 213 -8.36 15.70 6.29
C GLU A 213 -8.41 14.94 7.62
N ILE A 214 -9.38 14.04 7.71
CA ILE A 214 -9.51 13.06 8.81
C ILE A 214 -9.22 11.68 8.25
N HIS A 215 -8.26 10.98 8.86
CA HIS A 215 -7.85 9.64 8.48
C HIS A 215 -8.18 8.64 9.58
N ALA A 216 -8.54 7.41 9.17
CA ALA A 216 -8.67 6.25 10.06
C ALA A 216 -7.47 5.33 9.85
N PHE A 217 -6.81 4.93 10.95
CA PHE A 217 -5.64 4.06 10.93
C PHE A 217 -5.73 3.02 12.07
N PRO A 218 -5.18 1.80 11.91
CA PRO A 218 -5.21 0.76 12.95
C PRO A 218 -4.56 1.24 14.25
N GLN A 219 -5.30 1.11 15.35
CA GLN A 219 -4.82 1.49 16.70
C GLN A 219 -3.54 0.76 17.08
N GLN A 220 -3.44 -0.51 16.73
CA GLN A 220 -2.30 -1.36 17.06
C GLN A 220 -1.01 -1.01 16.32
N CYS A 221 -1.09 -0.30 15.18
CA CYS A 221 0.06 0.05 14.34
C CYS A 221 0.44 1.55 14.41
N VAL A 222 -0.10 2.28 15.40
CA VAL A 222 0.16 3.73 15.55
C VAL A 222 1.63 4.01 15.85
N ALA A 223 2.27 3.12 16.62
CA ALA A 223 3.68 3.26 17.00
C ALA A 223 4.60 3.05 15.79
N GLU A 224 4.32 2.03 14.99
CA GLU A 224 5.03 1.72 13.75
C GLU A 224 4.88 2.86 12.74
N LEU A 225 3.66 3.40 12.59
CA LEU A 225 3.44 4.57 11.73
C LEU A 225 4.24 5.78 12.21
N ALA A 226 4.33 6.00 13.53
CA ALA A 226 5.11 7.10 14.08
C ALA A 226 6.62 6.94 13.76
N ALA A 227 7.15 5.71 13.88
CA ALA A 227 8.53 5.39 13.50
C ALA A 227 8.76 5.59 11.99
N MET A 228 7.86 5.12 11.15
CA MET A 228 7.94 5.35 9.69
C MET A 228 7.94 6.84 9.35
N LYS A 229 7.07 7.65 9.95
CA LYS A 229 7.00 9.11 9.71
C LYS A 229 8.25 9.87 10.14
N GLN A 230 9.07 9.31 11.05
CA GLN A 230 10.34 9.93 11.45
C GLN A 230 11.44 9.74 10.40
N HIS A 231 11.42 8.65 9.65
CA HIS A 231 12.51 8.23 8.77
C HIS A 231 12.11 8.21 7.29
N LEU A 232 10.82 8.03 7.00
CA LEU A 232 10.31 7.87 5.65
C LEU A 232 9.37 9.00 5.25
N ARG A 233 9.34 9.28 3.96
CA ARG A 233 8.32 10.15 3.36
C ARG A 233 7.03 9.36 3.18
N VAL A 234 6.18 9.36 4.22
CA VAL A 234 4.85 8.78 4.16
C VAL A 234 3.94 9.66 3.30
N VAL A 235 3.41 9.11 2.22
CA VAL A 235 2.48 9.79 1.29
C VAL A 235 1.06 9.64 1.78
N GLN A 236 0.71 8.46 2.29
CA GLN A 236 -0.62 8.16 2.83
C GLN A 236 -0.53 7.06 3.88
N ALA A 237 -1.35 7.18 4.92
CA ALA A 237 -1.53 6.15 5.93
C ALA A 237 -3.02 5.97 6.23
N GLY A 238 -3.49 4.72 6.12
CA GLY A 238 -4.89 4.37 6.36
C GLY A 238 -5.85 4.93 5.30
N VAL A 239 -7.08 5.19 5.72
CA VAL A 239 -8.18 5.64 4.86
C VAL A 239 -8.57 7.07 5.20
N SER A 240 -8.62 7.95 4.20
CA SER A 240 -9.26 9.26 4.34
C SER A 240 -10.76 9.06 4.55
N VAL A 241 -11.26 9.54 5.69
CA VAL A 241 -12.68 9.44 6.08
C VAL A 241 -13.46 10.65 5.58
N GLY A 242 -12.85 11.83 5.63
CA GLY A 242 -13.47 13.05 5.15
C GLY A 242 -12.52 14.25 5.20
N GLU A 243 -12.93 15.33 4.51
CA GLU A 243 -12.21 16.58 4.42
C GLU A 243 -13.10 17.75 4.90
N VAL A 244 -12.54 18.63 5.72
CA VAL A 244 -13.23 19.83 6.19
C VAL A 244 -13.04 20.96 5.17
N LYS A 245 -14.16 21.44 4.58
CA LYS A 245 -14.18 22.60 3.69
C LYS A 245 -15.12 23.66 4.27
N GLY A 246 -14.55 24.72 4.82
CA GLY A 246 -15.30 25.73 5.55
C GLY A 246 -15.92 25.16 6.83
N LYS A 247 -17.25 25.04 6.87
CA LYS A 247 -18.00 24.45 7.99
C LYS A 247 -18.41 22.98 7.72
N ASP A 248 -18.32 22.53 6.48
CA ASP A 248 -18.80 21.22 6.05
C ASP A 248 -17.69 20.18 6.21
N LEU A 249 -18.04 19.01 6.73
CA LEU A 249 -17.24 17.79 6.61
C LEU A 249 -17.75 17.02 5.40
N ILE A 250 -16.90 16.84 4.39
CA ILE A 250 -17.19 16.15 3.14
C ILE A 250 -16.70 14.71 3.26
N PRO A 251 -17.54 13.69 3.08
CA PRO A 251 -17.08 12.30 3.12
C PRO A 251 -16.13 12.03 1.97
N ALA A 252 -15.00 11.38 2.27
CA ALA A 252 -13.98 11.07 1.29
C ALA A 252 -14.40 9.87 0.42
N HIS A 253 -14.00 9.87 -0.85
CA HIS A 253 -14.24 8.73 -1.74
C HIS A 253 -13.61 7.44 -1.22
N ALA A 254 -12.42 7.53 -0.61
CA ALA A 254 -11.73 6.38 -0.01
C ALA A 254 -12.57 5.69 1.09
N LEU A 255 -13.40 6.45 1.84
CA LEU A 255 -14.34 5.86 2.79
C LEU A 255 -15.40 5.02 2.09
N ALA A 256 -15.96 5.50 0.96
CA ALA A 256 -16.93 4.72 0.18
C ALA A 256 -16.37 3.40 -0.33
N MET A 257 -15.04 3.39 -0.66
CA MET A 257 -14.34 2.19 -1.12
C MET A 257 -13.96 1.23 0.02
N SER A 258 -14.10 1.65 1.27
CA SER A 258 -13.69 0.85 2.42
C SER A 258 -14.82 -0.07 2.89
N ALA A 259 -14.77 -1.32 2.47
CA ALA A 259 -15.73 -2.35 2.93
C ALA A 259 -15.65 -2.60 4.44
N LEU A 260 -14.51 -2.31 5.07
CA LEU A 260 -14.29 -2.49 6.51
C LEU A 260 -14.79 -1.32 7.33
N LEU A 261 -14.55 -0.08 6.88
CA LEU A 261 -14.79 1.11 7.69
C LEU A 261 -16.15 1.72 7.46
N LEU A 262 -16.69 1.68 6.23
CA LEU A 262 -17.90 2.38 5.87
C LEU A 262 -19.12 1.85 6.62
N ARG A 263 -19.78 2.73 7.36
CA ARG A 263 -21.12 2.52 7.89
C ARG A 263 -22.16 3.07 6.89
N GLN A 264 -22.77 2.19 6.12
CA GLN A 264 -23.65 2.60 5.02
C GLN A 264 -24.97 3.21 5.50
N ASP A 265 -25.52 2.72 6.60
CA ASP A 265 -26.82 3.12 7.15
C ASP A 265 -26.90 4.58 7.65
N VAL A 266 -25.76 5.24 7.82
CA VAL A 266 -25.67 6.66 8.20
C VAL A 266 -25.77 7.62 7.00
N PHE A 267 -25.70 7.09 5.79
CA PHE A 267 -25.82 7.86 4.56
C PHE A 267 -27.13 7.52 3.83
N ALA A 268 -27.77 8.54 3.24
CA ALA A 268 -28.76 8.27 2.23
C ALA A 268 -28.12 7.50 1.07
N THR A 269 -28.74 6.44 0.59
CA THR A 269 -28.19 5.56 -0.44
C THR A 269 -29.12 5.52 -1.65
N GLU A 270 -28.56 5.65 -2.85
CA GLU A 270 -29.27 5.54 -4.12
C GLU A 270 -28.62 4.49 -5.00
N ALA A 271 -29.45 3.54 -5.46
CA ALA A 271 -29.03 2.54 -6.44
C ALA A 271 -29.07 3.14 -7.84
N VAL A 272 -27.95 3.05 -8.57
CA VAL A 272 -27.82 3.61 -9.92
C VAL A 272 -27.83 2.52 -11.00
N SER A 273 -28.27 2.88 -12.21
CA SER A 273 -28.14 2.02 -13.39
C SER A 273 -26.68 1.90 -13.82
N TYR A 274 -26.37 0.97 -14.73
CA TYR A 274 -25.04 0.83 -15.31
C TYR A 274 -24.58 2.12 -15.99
N GLU A 275 -25.44 2.77 -16.77
CA GLU A 275 -25.16 4.02 -17.48
C GLU A 275 -24.85 5.15 -16.50
N GLN A 276 -25.62 5.27 -15.42
CA GLN A 276 -25.38 6.26 -14.36
C GLN A 276 -24.09 5.96 -13.59
N ALA A 277 -23.76 4.70 -13.36
CA ALA A 277 -22.50 4.30 -12.72
C ALA A 277 -21.30 4.71 -13.59
N ILE A 278 -21.36 4.47 -14.90
CA ILE A 278 -20.32 4.90 -15.85
C ILE A 278 -20.23 6.43 -15.91
N ALA A 279 -21.35 7.15 -15.96
CA ALA A 279 -21.37 8.61 -15.89
C ALA A 279 -20.70 9.14 -14.63
N TYR A 280 -21.00 8.53 -13.47
CA TYR A 280 -20.35 8.86 -12.19
C TYR A 280 -18.82 8.69 -12.26
N LEU A 281 -18.33 7.55 -12.75
CA LEU A 281 -16.89 7.26 -12.87
C LEU A 281 -16.20 8.16 -13.92
N ARG A 282 -16.94 8.67 -14.92
CA ARG A 282 -16.46 9.67 -15.86
C ARG A 282 -16.53 11.11 -15.35
N LYS A 283 -16.92 11.29 -14.07
CA LYS A 283 -17.09 12.62 -13.44
C LYS A 283 -18.22 13.46 -14.05
N GLU A 284 -19.11 12.83 -14.78
CA GLU A 284 -20.28 13.46 -15.36
C GLU A 284 -21.38 13.66 -14.29
N ALA A 285 -22.37 14.50 -14.62
CA ALA A 285 -23.50 14.72 -13.75
C ALA A 285 -24.37 13.45 -13.64
N VAL A 286 -24.77 13.09 -12.42
CA VAL A 286 -25.71 12.01 -12.16
C VAL A 286 -27.03 12.60 -11.72
N THR A 287 -28.12 12.23 -12.40
CA THR A 287 -29.47 12.63 -12.02
C THR A 287 -29.99 11.68 -10.94
N LEU A 288 -30.37 12.24 -9.81
CA LEU A 288 -31.01 11.53 -8.70
C LEU A 288 -32.54 11.65 -8.83
N PRO A 289 -33.31 10.70 -8.27
CA PRO A 289 -34.75 10.83 -8.17
C PRO A 289 -35.14 12.04 -7.33
N ALA A 290 -36.30 12.64 -7.60
CA ALA A 290 -36.80 13.82 -6.87
C ALA A 290 -37.01 13.54 -5.36
N THR A 291 -37.13 12.28 -4.98
CA THR A 291 -37.27 11.81 -3.61
C THR A 291 -35.93 11.73 -2.86
N ALA A 292 -34.83 11.78 -3.56
CA ALA A 292 -33.51 11.69 -2.93
C ALA A 292 -33.27 12.88 -1.96
N PRO A 293 -32.87 12.63 -0.72
CA PRO A 293 -32.68 13.70 0.25
C PRO A 293 -31.51 14.62 -0.14
N ARG A 294 -31.58 15.88 0.29
CA ARG A 294 -30.45 16.81 0.16
C ARG A 294 -29.30 16.41 1.07
N GLY A 295 -28.06 16.67 0.64
CA GLY A 295 -26.85 16.36 1.37
C GLY A 295 -25.99 15.32 0.67
N TYR A 296 -25.19 14.60 1.43
CA TYR A 296 -24.31 13.56 0.89
C TYR A 296 -25.11 12.26 0.70
N VAL A 297 -25.07 11.74 -0.52
CA VAL A 297 -25.74 10.50 -0.92
C VAL A 297 -24.70 9.52 -1.40
N LEU A 298 -24.72 8.31 -0.87
CA LEU A 298 -23.88 7.19 -1.29
C LEU A 298 -24.54 6.54 -2.52
N LEU A 299 -23.81 6.53 -3.63
CA LEU A 299 -24.24 5.81 -4.82
C LEU A 299 -23.82 4.35 -4.74
N THR A 300 -24.71 3.44 -5.12
CA THR A 300 -24.43 2.01 -5.20
C THR A 300 -24.80 1.44 -6.55
N TYR A 301 -24.00 0.51 -7.05
CA TYR A 301 -24.32 -0.32 -8.19
C TYR A 301 -24.30 -1.79 -7.78
N ARG A 302 -25.40 -2.51 -7.99
CA ARG A 302 -25.56 -3.91 -7.52
C ARG A 302 -25.22 -4.08 -6.02
N ASN A 303 -25.65 -3.14 -5.20
CA ASN A 303 -25.39 -3.07 -3.76
C ASN A 303 -23.91 -2.84 -3.36
N ILE A 304 -23.05 -2.50 -4.32
CA ILE A 304 -21.64 -2.17 -4.06
C ILE A 304 -21.48 -0.65 -4.08
N PRO A 305 -20.94 -0.02 -3.02
CA PRO A 305 -20.66 1.40 -3.00
C PRO A 305 -19.76 1.83 -4.16
N LEU A 306 -20.12 2.92 -4.83
CA LEU A 306 -19.34 3.55 -5.89
C LEU A 306 -18.66 4.84 -5.44
N GLY A 307 -19.26 5.54 -4.48
CA GLY A 307 -18.78 6.82 -4.00
C GLY A 307 -19.93 7.77 -3.65
N PHE A 308 -19.59 9.01 -3.37
CA PHE A 308 -20.54 10.01 -2.91
C PHE A 308 -20.85 11.05 -3.98
N VAL A 309 -22.08 11.59 -3.88
CA VAL A 309 -22.51 12.82 -4.54
C VAL A 309 -23.06 13.78 -3.48
N LYS A 310 -23.00 15.09 -3.72
CA LYS A 310 -23.71 16.10 -2.90
C LYS A 310 -24.97 16.54 -3.63
N ASN A 311 -26.14 16.06 -3.16
CA ASN A 311 -27.45 16.48 -3.69
C ASN A 311 -27.81 17.88 -3.15
N ILE A 312 -27.90 18.87 -4.01
CA ILE A 312 -28.31 20.24 -3.67
C ILE A 312 -29.77 20.52 -4.05
N GLY A 313 -30.51 19.51 -4.51
CA GLY A 313 -31.93 19.55 -4.84
C GLY A 313 -32.21 19.63 -6.34
N ASN A 314 -31.61 20.57 -7.05
CA ASN A 314 -31.77 20.70 -8.50
C ASN A 314 -30.71 19.96 -9.32
N ARG A 315 -29.61 19.55 -8.67
CA ARG A 315 -28.54 18.73 -9.25
C ARG A 315 -27.78 17.99 -8.15
N ALA A 316 -27.05 16.96 -8.53
CA ALA A 316 -26.11 16.26 -7.69
C ALA A 316 -24.67 16.56 -8.15
N ASN A 317 -23.83 17.09 -7.27
CA ASN A 317 -22.43 17.32 -7.56
C ASN A 317 -21.68 15.99 -7.38
N ASN A 318 -20.97 15.58 -8.42
CA ASN A 318 -20.16 14.38 -8.42
C ASN A 318 -18.90 14.60 -7.55
N LEU A 319 -18.64 13.72 -6.58
CA LEU A 319 -17.49 13.79 -5.67
C LEU A 319 -16.42 12.72 -6.01
N TYR A 320 -16.47 12.14 -7.21
CA TYR A 320 -15.42 11.24 -7.66
C TYR A 320 -14.10 12.02 -7.80
N PRO A 321 -12.95 11.45 -7.34
CA PRO A 321 -11.67 12.15 -7.36
C PRO A 321 -11.26 12.64 -8.76
N GLN A 322 -10.77 13.89 -8.85
CA GLN A 322 -10.44 14.51 -10.14
C GLN A 322 -9.19 13.91 -10.78
N GLU A 323 -8.28 13.40 -9.96
CA GLU A 323 -7.00 12.81 -10.34
C GLU A 323 -7.08 11.34 -10.77
N TRP A 324 -8.26 10.72 -10.72
CA TRP A 324 -8.46 9.29 -11.05
C TRP A 324 -8.99 9.08 -12.46
#